data_f292fe56585b763c5fa3185ca2184027
#
_entry.id   f292fe56585b763c5fa3185ca2184027
#
_cell.length_a   1.000
_cell.length_b   1.000
_cell.length_c   1.000
_cell.angle_alpha   90.00
_cell.angle_beta   90.00
_cell.angle_gamma   90.00
#
_symmetry.space_group_name_H-M   'P 1'
#
loop_
_entity.id
_entity.type
_entity.pdbx_description
1 polymer ?
#
loop_
_entity_poly.entity_id
_entity_poly.type
_entity_poly.pdbx_seq_one_letter_code
_entity_poly.pdbx_strand_id
1 'polypeptide(L)'
;SRGLGDVYKRQVLNKSYHHEPVGSSTKSSGSFMVKRPNLALLLSGTPAMLPRLIPSTENGLFSRILMYRIPGSGTYRPLTSADDSPAASEYFESWGQRVLDIGVFLDNSPTWVKFSDAQRKRLDRFFEREYYNVRSFGNEDMESTVLRYRLAIFRIGMELTALRKGESGCSERVWTISDDDFATAFHLGKVCLQHAYVVATSLQSASSEVHFRFPHHLRNLFVSLLDSFKRIDVVKEANVREISESTVDKFLRKLQKNDLIISEGNGYYRKTERGKQVVEI
;
A
#
# COMPACT_ATOMS: atom_id res chain seq x y z
N SER A 1 13.47 17.04 5.90
CA SER A 1 12.35 17.59 5.13
C SER A 1 11.57 16.55 4.28
N ARG A 2 12.11 15.32 4.05
CA ARG A 2 11.39 14.25 3.32
C ARG A 2 10.11 13.76 4.03
N GLY A 3 10.07 13.73 5.36
CA GLY A 3 8.94 13.20 6.12
C GLY A 3 7.63 14.00 6.04
N LEU A 4 7.70 15.34 6.01
CA LEU A 4 6.50 16.19 5.99
C LEU A 4 5.75 16.10 4.64
N GLY A 5 6.47 16.02 3.52
CA GLY A 5 5.87 15.88 2.19
C GLY A 5 5.10 14.56 2.03
N ASP A 6 5.61 13.47 2.60
CA ASP A 6 4.99 12.14 2.52
C ASP A 6 3.76 12.02 3.43
N VAL A 7 3.78 12.68 4.60
CA VAL A 7 2.60 12.79 5.48
C VAL A 7 1.49 13.56 4.78
N TYR A 8 1.81 14.68 4.15
CA TYR A 8 0.84 15.50 3.43
C TYR A 8 0.21 14.74 2.26
N LYS A 9 0.99 14.06 1.43
CA LYS A 9 0.48 13.25 0.30
C LYS A 9 -0.51 12.18 0.78
N ARG A 10 -0.17 11.47 1.86
CA ARG A 10 -1.05 10.45 2.45
C ARG A 10 -2.35 11.05 2.98
N GLN A 11 -2.27 12.21 3.62
CA GLN A 11 -3.45 12.92 4.11
C GLN A 11 -4.39 13.35 2.97
N VAL A 12 -3.83 13.83 1.85
CA VAL A 12 -4.61 14.18 0.65
C VAL A 12 -5.33 12.95 0.11
N LEU A 13 -4.66 11.81 -0.05
CA LEU A 13 -5.27 10.55 -0.51
C LEU A 13 -6.38 10.07 0.44
N ASN A 14 -6.14 10.11 1.75
CA ASN A 14 -7.12 9.71 2.75
C ASN A 14 -8.38 10.59 2.72
N LYS A 15 -8.25 11.91 2.60
CA LYS A 15 -9.36 12.84 2.46
C LYS A 15 -10.12 12.67 1.14
N SER A 16 -9.39 12.49 0.04
CA SER A 16 -10.00 12.29 -1.27
C SER A 16 -10.85 11.03 -1.33
N TYR A 17 -10.49 9.97 -0.60
CA TYR A 17 -11.29 8.74 -0.50
C TYR A 17 -12.69 9.00 0.10
N HIS A 18 -12.83 9.97 0.97
CA HIS A 18 -14.09 10.37 1.59
C HIS A 18 -14.73 11.59 0.95
N HIS A 19 -14.21 12.07 -0.20
CA HIS A 19 -14.64 13.30 -0.86
C HIS A 19 -14.57 14.56 0.04
N GLU A 20 -13.68 14.54 1.05
CA GLU A 20 -13.45 15.65 1.94
C GLU A 20 -12.60 16.73 1.26
N PRO A 21 -12.81 18.03 1.54
CA PRO A 21 -12.03 19.10 0.94
C PRO A 21 -10.52 18.91 1.16
N VAL A 22 -9.76 19.06 0.09
CA VAL A 22 -8.29 19.05 0.10
C VAL A 22 -7.76 20.35 -0.45
N GLY A 23 -6.74 20.90 0.18
CA GLY A 23 -6.13 22.14 -0.27
C GLY A 23 -4.69 22.24 0.18
N SER A 24 -3.95 23.09 -0.50
CA SER A 24 -2.59 23.43 -0.12
C SER A 24 -2.40 24.94 -0.21
N SER A 25 -1.62 25.46 0.72
CA SER A 25 -1.21 26.86 0.70
C SER A 25 0.31 26.90 0.87
N THR A 26 1.00 27.41 -0.14
CA THR A 26 2.45 27.60 -0.11
C THR A 26 2.80 29.02 -0.51
N LYS A 27 3.87 29.57 0.06
CA LYS A 27 4.33 30.92 -0.26
C LYS A 27 4.73 31.09 -1.73
N SER A 28 5.15 30.01 -2.39
CA SER A 28 5.64 30.03 -3.78
C SER A 28 4.57 29.72 -4.82
N SER A 29 3.54 28.90 -4.47
CA SER A 29 2.54 28.42 -5.44
C SER A 29 1.13 28.93 -5.16
N GLY A 30 0.96 29.82 -4.17
CA GLY A 30 -0.35 30.29 -3.76
C GLY A 30 -1.16 29.25 -2.98
N SER A 31 -2.48 29.46 -2.90
CA SER A 31 -3.39 28.53 -2.26
C SER A 31 -4.40 28.00 -3.27
N PHE A 32 -4.68 26.70 -3.20
CA PHE A 32 -5.78 26.07 -3.93
C PHE A 32 -6.60 25.19 -3.00
N MET A 33 -7.87 25.01 -3.33
CA MET A 33 -8.78 24.11 -2.61
C MET A 33 -9.68 23.40 -3.59
N VAL A 34 -9.71 22.06 -3.47
CA VAL A 34 -10.67 21.20 -4.16
C VAL A 34 -11.76 20.83 -3.15
N LYS A 35 -12.95 21.38 -3.32
CA LYS A 35 -14.06 21.22 -2.35
C LYS A 35 -14.64 19.81 -2.32
N ARG A 36 -14.72 19.14 -3.47
CA ARG A 36 -15.23 17.76 -3.62
C ARG A 36 -14.29 16.98 -4.53
N PRO A 37 -13.21 16.40 -3.99
CA PRO A 37 -12.29 15.61 -4.79
C PRO A 37 -12.97 14.29 -5.21
N ASN A 38 -12.89 13.98 -6.50
CA ASN A 38 -13.30 12.69 -7.08
C ASN A 38 -12.04 12.04 -7.67
N LEU A 39 -11.27 11.38 -6.82
CA LEU A 39 -10.01 10.78 -7.22
C LEU A 39 -10.19 9.30 -7.49
N ALA A 40 -9.93 8.87 -8.73
CA ALA A 40 -9.67 7.48 -9.08
C ALA A 40 -8.16 7.28 -9.21
N LEU A 41 -7.62 6.24 -8.60
CA LEU A 41 -6.19 5.98 -8.55
C LEU A 41 -5.90 4.51 -8.84
N LEU A 42 -5.12 4.25 -9.88
CA LEU A 42 -4.54 2.94 -10.19
C LEU A 42 -3.02 3.04 -10.07
N LEU A 43 -2.44 2.20 -9.25
CA LEU A 43 -0.99 2.14 -9.04
C LEU A 43 -0.49 0.74 -9.34
N SER A 44 0.62 0.67 -10.08
CA SER A 44 1.36 -0.57 -10.26
C SER A 44 2.81 -0.40 -9.83
N GLY A 45 3.42 -1.47 -9.36
CA GLY A 45 4.81 -1.43 -8.93
C GLY A 45 5.29 -2.77 -8.40
N THR A 46 6.57 -2.85 -8.09
CA THR A 46 7.16 -4.04 -7.48
C THR A 46 6.86 -4.10 -5.98
N PRO A 47 6.85 -5.31 -5.37
CA PRO A 47 6.63 -5.46 -3.93
C PRO A 47 7.55 -4.59 -3.07
N ALA A 48 8.79 -4.36 -3.49
CA ALA A 48 9.76 -3.51 -2.78
C ALA A 48 9.40 -2.01 -2.73
N MET A 49 8.50 -1.55 -3.59
CA MET A 49 8.03 -0.16 -3.60
C MET A 49 6.91 0.08 -2.59
N LEU A 50 6.15 -0.96 -2.26
CA LEU A 50 4.97 -0.84 -1.42
C LEU A 50 5.27 -0.31 0.00
N PRO A 51 6.30 -0.78 0.73
CA PRO A 51 6.62 -0.24 2.07
C PRO A 51 7.04 1.23 2.06
N ARG A 52 7.44 1.77 0.91
CA ARG A 52 7.75 3.22 0.76
C ARG A 52 6.49 4.06 0.71
N LEU A 53 5.42 3.55 0.11
CA LEU A 53 4.12 4.23 0.02
C LEU A 53 3.29 3.97 1.29
N ILE A 54 3.24 2.73 1.73
CA ILE A 54 2.45 2.23 2.86
C ILE A 54 3.39 1.51 3.83
N PRO A 55 3.95 2.21 4.83
CA PRO A 55 4.97 1.63 5.72
C PRO A 55 4.41 0.63 6.74
N SER A 56 3.11 0.66 7.03
CA SER A 56 2.46 -0.25 7.98
C SER A 56 0.97 -0.42 7.68
N THR A 57 0.37 -1.47 8.22
CA THR A 57 -1.07 -1.75 8.15
C THR A 57 -1.91 -0.75 8.93
N GLU A 58 -1.37 -0.18 10.00
CA GLU A 58 -1.99 0.89 10.80
C GLU A 58 -2.17 2.18 10.01
N ASN A 59 -1.45 2.33 8.90
CA ASN A 59 -1.61 3.47 8.03
C ASN A 59 -3.00 3.43 7.37
N GLY A 60 -3.82 4.45 7.65
CA GLY A 60 -5.17 4.56 7.09
C GLY A 60 -5.27 4.43 5.56
N LEU A 61 -4.17 4.61 4.84
CA LEU A 61 -4.10 4.42 3.39
C LEU A 61 -4.20 2.93 3.01
N PHE A 62 -3.59 2.02 3.81
CA PHE A 62 -3.63 0.59 3.55
C PHE A 62 -5.07 0.07 3.42
N SER A 63 -5.92 0.45 4.34
CA SER A 63 -7.32 0.01 4.38
C SER A 63 -8.21 0.62 3.29
N ARG A 64 -7.73 1.62 2.56
CA ARG A 64 -8.47 2.32 1.49
C ARG A 64 -8.09 1.89 0.08
N ILE A 65 -7.01 1.13 -0.08
CA ILE A 65 -6.53 0.65 -1.37
C ILE A 65 -6.87 -0.82 -1.52
N LEU A 66 -7.50 -1.17 -2.65
CA LEU A 66 -7.68 -2.57 -3.03
C LEU A 66 -6.34 -3.14 -3.48
N MET A 67 -5.85 -4.15 -2.76
CA MET A 67 -4.59 -4.80 -3.05
C MET A 67 -4.79 -5.94 -4.05
N TYR A 68 -4.09 -5.88 -5.17
CA TYR A 68 -4.07 -6.99 -6.13
C TYR A 68 -2.64 -7.41 -6.44
N ARG A 69 -2.28 -8.62 -6.05
CA ARG A 69 -0.96 -9.18 -6.32
C ARG A 69 -1.03 -10.03 -7.59
N ILE A 70 -0.23 -9.66 -8.58
CA ILE A 70 -0.06 -10.44 -9.80
C ILE A 70 1.10 -11.41 -9.54
N PRO A 71 0.85 -12.73 -9.50
CA PRO A 71 1.93 -13.71 -9.40
C PRO A 71 2.74 -13.65 -10.70
N GLY A 72 4.06 -13.75 -10.59
CA GLY A 72 4.90 -13.90 -11.78
C GLY A 72 4.52 -15.18 -12.54
N SER A 73 4.49 -15.12 -13.86
CA SER A 73 4.14 -16.28 -14.68
C SER A 73 5.15 -17.43 -14.57
N GLY A 74 6.35 -17.15 -14.07
CA GLY A 74 7.46 -18.11 -14.03
C GLY A 74 7.94 -18.58 -15.41
N THR A 75 7.31 -18.09 -16.48
CA THR A 75 7.59 -18.49 -17.85
C THR A 75 8.25 -17.33 -18.59
N TYR A 76 9.37 -17.59 -19.21
CA TYR A 76 10.00 -16.65 -20.14
C TYR A 76 9.09 -16.45 -21.34
N ARG A 77 8.77 -15.20 -21.67
CA ARG A 77 8.10 -14.84 -22.93
C ARG A 77 9.11 -14.16 -23.83
N PRO A 78 9.39 -14.75 -25.02
CA PRO A 78 10.25 -14.09 -25.99
C PRO A 78 9.58 -12.80 -26.48
N LEU A 79 10.38 -11.78 -26.77
CA LEU A 79 9.94 -10.58 -27.49
C LEU A 79 9.52 -11.00 -28.89
N THR A 80 8.22 -11.10 -29.12
CA THR A 80 7.69 -11.29 -30.48
C THR A 80 7.20 -9.93 -30.97
N SER A 81 7.61 -9.57 -32.17
CA SER A 81 7.25 -8.31 -32.85
C SER A 81 5.77 -8.19 -33.22
N ALA A 82 4.92 -9.06 -32.69
CA ALA A 82 3.51 -9.17 -33.10
C ALA A 82 2.55 -8.25 -32.34
N ASP A 83 2.99 -7.59 -31.24
CA ASP A 83 2.09 -6.85 -30.37
C ASP A 83 1.99 -5.34 -30.67
N ASP A 84 2.78 -4.82 -31.61
CA ASP A 84 2.71 -3.43 -32.07
C ASP A 84 1.77 -3.26 -33.27
N SER A 85 0.61 -3.92 -33.26
CA SER A 85 -0.32 -3.74 -34.35
C SER A 85 -1.09 -2.41 -34.22
N PRO A 86 -1.24 -1.64 -35.32
CA PRO A 86 -2.09 -0.43 -35.35
C PRO A 86 -3.51 -0.72 -34.84
N ALA A 87 -4.00 -1.94 -35.03
CA ALA A 87 -5.29 -2.40 -34.51
C ALA A 87 -5.46 -2.31 -32.99
N ALA A 88 -4.39 -2.39 -32.21
CA ALA A 88 -4.48 -2.23 -30.76
C ALA A 88 -4.78 -0.77 -30.37
N SER A 89 -4.15 0.20 -31.02
CA SER A 89 -4.41 1.64 -30.77
C SER A 89 -5.84 2.01 -31.16
N GLU A 90 -6.31 1.60 -32.33
CA GLU A 90 -7.68 1.84 -32.79
C GLU A 90 -8.72 1.20 -31.86
N TYR A 91 -8.44 0.00 -31.37
CA TYR A 91 -9.30 -0.67 -30.38
C TYR A 91 -9.41 0.14 -29.09
N PHE A 92 -8.30 0.61 -28.52
CA PHE A 92 -8.33 1.41 -27.29
C PHE A 92 -8.94 2.79 -27.49
N GLU A 93 -8.75 3.42 -28.66
CA GLU A 93 -9.42 4.69 -28.99
C GLU A 93 -10.95 4.53 -29.04
N SER A 94 -11.44 3.46 -29.67
CA SER A 94 -12.88 3.18 -29.74
C SER A 94 -13.48 2.96 -28.34
N TRP A 95 -12.77 2.26 -27.46
CA TRP A 95 -13.18 2.10 -26.07
C TRP A 95 -13.13 3.41 -25.28
N GLY A 96 -12.12 4.25 -25.52
CA GLY A 96 -12.01 5.57 -24.92
C GLY A 96 -13.22 6.46 -25.24
N GLN A 97 -13.64 6.47 -26.51
CA GLN A 97 -14.83 7.22 -26.93
C GLN A 97 -16.10 6.67 -26.26
N ARG A 98 -16.26 5.34 -26.24
CA ARG A 98 -17.43 4.70 -25.60
C ARG A 98 -17.53 5.03 -24.10
N VAL A 99 -16.41 5.02 -23.37
CA VAL A 99 -16.36 5.40 -21.94
C VAL A 99 -16.74 6.88 -21.75
N LEU A 100 -16.28 7.75 -22.65
CA LEU A 100 -16.63 9.16 -22.63
C LEU A 100 -18.12 9.36 -22.82
N ASP A 101 -18.72 8.70 -23.82
CA ASP A 101 -20.17 8.80 -24.13
C ASP A 101 -21.02 8.31 -22.95
N ILE A 102 -20.62 7.20 -22.30
CA ILE A 102 -21.26 6.70 -21.10
C ILE A 102 -21.14 7.73 -19.96
N GLY A 103 -19.97 8.34 -19.77
CA GLY A 103 -19.74 9.37 -18.76
C GLY A 103 -20.66 10.56 -18.95
N VAL A 104 -20.75 11.11 -20.17
CA VAL A 104 -21.65 12.22 -20.52
C VAL A 104 -23.12 11.86 -20.27
N PHE A 105 -23.53 10.64 -20.63
CA PHE A 105 -24.88 10.16 -20.36
C PHE A 105 -25.18 10.10 -18.86
N LEU A 106 -24.28 9.55 -18.05
CA LEU A 106 -24.45 9.40 -16.61
C LEU A 106 -24.46 10.76 -15.88
N ASP A 107 -23.69 11.74 -16.32
CA ASP A 107 -23.71 13.10 -15.78
C ASP A 107 -25.09 13.76 -15.95
N ASN A 108 -25.78 13.46 -17.04
CA ASN A 108 -27.13 13.95 -17.32
C ASN A 108 -28.26 13.05 -16.76
N SER A 109 -27.93 11.86 -16.30
CA SER A 109 -28.88 10.87 -15.78
C SER A 109 -28.47 10.35 -14.39
N PRO A 110 -28.67 11.15 -13.32
CA PRO A 110 -28.27 10.77 -11.95
C PRO A 110 -28.84 9.40 -11.58
N THR A 111 -27.99 8.56 -10.98
CA THR A 111 -28.30 7.15 -10.69
C THR A 111 -28.14 6.85 -9.21
N TRP A 112 -29.15 6.25 -8.62
CA TRP A 112 -29.13 5.69 -7.27
C TRP A 112 -29.02 4.18 -7.36
N VAL A 113 -27.94 3.63 -6.86
CA VAL A 113 -27.70 2.17 -6.88
C VAL A 113 -27.92 1.59 -5.50
N LYS A 114 -28.56 0.42 -5.43
CA LYS A 114 -28.81 -0.30 -4.18
C LYS A 114 -28.56 -1.80 -4.32
N PHE A 115 -28.21 -2.44 -3.23
CA PHE A 115 -28.27 -3.90 -3.12
C PHE A 115 -29.70 -4.40 -2.93
N SER A 116 -29.98 -5.62 -3.37
CA SER A 116 -31.13 -6.38 -2.90
C SER A 116 -30.92 -6.83 -1.45
N ASP A 117 -31.99 -7.21 -0.77
CA ASP A 117 -31.91 -7.72 0.61
C ASP A 117 -31.10 -9.02 0.71
N ALA A 118 -31.18 -9.87 -0.31
CA ALA A 118 -30.43 -11.12 -0.36
C ALA A 118 -28.91 -10.82 -0.50
N GLN A 119 -28.53 -9.86 -1.37
CA GLN A 119 -27.15 -9.44 -1.58
C GLN A 119 -26.60 -8.82 -0.30
N ARG A 120 -27.33 -7.93 0.38
CA ARG A 120 -26.92 -7.34 1.67
C ARG A 120 -26.67 -8.42 2.72
N LYS A 121 -27.61 -9.34 2.93
CA LYS A 121 -27.46 -10.44 3.89
C LYS A 121 -26.26 -11.35 3.58
N ARG A 122 -25.95 -11.57 2.29
CA ARG A 122 -24.78 -12.37 1.88
C ARG A 122 -23.48 -11.63 2.19
N LEU A 123 -23.44 -10.33 1.90
CA LEU A 123 -22.29 -9.46 2.15
C LEU A 123 -22.02 -9.37 3.67
N ASP A 124 -23.05 -9.08 4.47
CA ASP A 124 -22.94 -8.92 5.91
C ASP A 124 -22.46 -10.20 6.58
N ARG A 125 -23.04 -11.37 6.26
CA ARG A 125 -22.57 -12.66 6.80
C ARG A 125 -21.10 -12.96 6.49
N PHE A 126 -20.63 -12.60 5.30
CA PHE A 126 -19.23 -12.80 4.94
C PHE A 126 -18.33 -11.89 5.78
N PHE A 127 -18.63 -10.58 5.82
CA PHE A 127 -17.77 -9.62 6.51
C PHE A 127 -17.85 -9.71 8.02
N GLU A 128 -18.98 -10.10 8.59
CA GLU A 128 -19.10 -10.41 10.01
C GLU A 128 -18.14 -11.55 10.39
N ARG A 129 -18.11 -12.64 9.62
CA ARG A 129 -17.17 -13.74 9.85
C ARG A 129 -15.73 -13.28 9.70
N GLU A 130 -15.38 -12.54 8.65
CA GLU A 130 -14.01 -12.03 8.46
C GLU A 130 -13.58 -11.08 9.59
N TYR A 131 -14.50 -10.25 10.07
CA TYR A 131 -14.25 -9.34 11.19
C TYR A 131 -13.92 -10.10 12.48
N TYR A 132 -14.70 -11.11 12.83
CA TYR A 132 -14.43 -11.94 14.01
C TYR A 132 -13.15 -12.78 13.86
N ASN A 133 -12.87 -13.29 12.65
CA ASN A 133 -11.62 -13.99 12.38
C ASN A 133 -10.39 -13.09 12.67
N VAL A 134 -10.39 -11.88 12.14
CA VAL A 134 -9.29 -10.93 12.34
C VAL A 134 -9.07 -10.65 13.83
N ARG A 135 -10.12 -10.43 14.60
CA ARG A 135 -10.04 -10.21 16.05
C ARG A 135 -9.54 -11.43 16.82
N SER A 136 -10.04 -12.61 16.47
CA SER A 136 -9.66 -13.86 17.15
C SER A 136 -8.19 -14.24 16.94
N PHE A 137 -7.61 -13.85 15.82
CA PHE A 137 -6.20 -14.11 15.52
C PHE A 137 -5.24 -12.96 15.89
N GLY A 138 -5.72 -11.95 16.63
CA GLY A 138 -4.89 -10.82 17.09
C GLY A 138 -4.40 -9.88 15.99
N ASN A 139 -5.09 -9.85 14.86
CA ASN A 139 -4.75 -9.03 13.69
C ASN A 139 -5.58 -7.74 13.65
N GLU A 140 -5.69 -7.04 14.78
CA GLU A 140 -6.56 -5.86 14.95
C GLU A 140 -6.31 -4.78 13.90
N ASP A 141 -5.08 -4.64 13.41
CA ASP A 141 -4.71 -3.71 12.33
C ASP A 141 -5.51 -3.92 11.06
N MET A 142 -6.01 -5.15 10.83
CA MET A 142 -6.78 -5.50 9.65
C MET A 142 -8.29 -5.24 9.78
N GLU A 143 -8.81 -4.93 10.98
CA GLU A 143 -10.24 -4.68 11.18
C GLU A 143 -10.75 -3.56 10.27
N SER A 144 -10.02 -2.45 10.25
CA SER A 144 -10.39 -1.31 9.40
C SER A 144 -10.38 -1.65 7.90
N THR A 145 -9.50 -2.56 7.49
CA THR A 145 -9.41 -3.05 6.11
C THR A 145 -10.63 -3.90 5.77
N VAL A 146 -10.98 -4.86 6.61
CA VAL A 146 -12.17 -5.72 6.43
C VAL A 146 -13.43 -4.87 6.28
N LEU A 147 -13.63 -3.90 7.18
CA LEU A 147 -14.83 -3.04 7.14
C LEU A 147 -14.88 -2.17 5.87
N ARG A 148 -13.74 -1.67 5.38
CA ARG A 148 -13.69 -0.84 4.18
C ARG A 148 -13.82 -1.63 2.88
N TYR A 149 -13.37 -2.87 2.85
CA TYR A 149 -13.54 -3.74 1.69
C TYR A 149 -15.02 -4.06 1.40
N ARG A 150 -15.88 -4.09 2.44
CA ARG A 150 -17.33 -4.15 2.27
C ARG A 150 -17.84 -2.97 1.44
N LEU A 151 -17.37 -1.75 1.75
CA LEU A 151 -17.73 -0.56 0.98
C LEU A 151 -17.14 -0.59 -0.43
N ALA A 152 -15.92 -1.09 -0.59
CA ALA A 152 -15.29 -1.23 -1.91
C ALA A 152 -16.07 -2.17 -2.83
N ILE A 153 -16.58 -3.30 -2.33
CA ILE A 153 -17.46 -4.20 -3.09
C ILE A 153 -18.71 -3.46 -3.56
N PHE A 154 -19.33 -2.65 -2.70
CA PHE A 154 -20.48 -1.85 -3.09
C PHE A 154 -20.12 -0.87 -4.22
N ARG A 155 -18.98 -0.18 -4.11
CA ARG A 155 -18.51 0.76 -5.14
C ARG A 155 -18.27 0.06 -6.48
N ILE A 156 -17.62 -1.11 -6.49
CA ILE A 156 -17.44 -1.91 -7.72
C ILE A 156 -18.80 -2.28 -8.32
N GLY A 157 -19.74 -2.74 -7.49
CA GLY A 157 -21.08 -3.06 -7.96
C GLY A 157 -21.82 -1.83 -8.52
N MET A 158 -21.64 -0.66 -7.91
CA MET A 158 -22.18 0.61 -8.44
C MET A 158 -21.59 0.94 -9.82
N GLU A 159 -20.27 0.82 -9.98
CA GLU A 159 -19.59 1.09 -11.26
C GLU A 159 -20.07 0.14 -12.35
N LEU A 160 -20.15 -1.16 -12.10
CA LEU A 160 -20.67 -2.13 -13.05
C LEU A 160 -22.12 -1.83 -13.44
N THR A 161 -22.97 -1.49 -12.46
CA THR A 161 -24.36 -1.10 -12.71
C THR A 161 -24.46 0.19 -13.53
N ALA A 162 -23.61 1.17 -13.24
CA ALA A 162 -23.56 2.44 -13.99
C ALA A 162 -23.15 2.22 -15.45
N LEU A 163 -22.15 1.37 -15.70
CA LEU A 163 -21.76 0.98 -17.06
C LEU A 163 -22.91 0.31 -17.81
N ARG A 164 -23.61 -0.65 -17.20
CA ARG A 164 -24.78 -1.29 -17.81
C ARG A 164 -25.91 -0.29 -18.12
N LYS A 165 -26.14 0.63 -17.21
CA LYS A 165 -27.10 1.71 -17.45
C LYS A 165 -26.70 2.57 -18.64
N GLY A 166 -25.44 2.98 -18.70
CA GLY A 166 -24.90 3.77 -19.82
C GLY A 166 -25.01 3.04 -21.15
N GLU A 167 -24.74 1.73 -21.18
CA GLU A 167 -24.90 0.90 -22.37
C GLU A 167 -26.35 0.72 -22.79
N SER A 168 -27.28 0.62 -21.84
CA SER A 168 -28.71 0.46 -22.14
C SER A 168 -29.40 1.75 -22.59
N GLY A 169 -28.80 2.91 -22.32
CA GLY A 169 -29.43 4.23 -22.52
C GLY A 169 -30.66 4.48 -21.66
N CYS A 170 -30.91 3.65 -20.63
CA CYS A 170 -32.09 3.76 -19.79
C CYS A 170 -31.94 4.93 -18.80
N SER A 171 -32.94 5.81 -18.75
CA SER A 171 -32.94 7.01 -17.88
C SER A 171 -33.49 6.79 -16.48
N GLU A 172 -33.85 5.55 -16.10
CA GLU A 172 -34.31 5.23 -14.75
C GLU A 172 -33.31 5.68 -13.70
N ARG A 173 -33.81 6.27 -12.61
CA ARG A 173 -32.96 6.83 -11.55
C ARG A 173 -32.52 5.80 -10.52
N VAL A 174 -33.32 4.76 -10.26
CA VAL A 174 -33.05 3.79 -9.20
C VAL A 174 -32.77 2.43 -9.80
N TRP A 175 -31.54 1.93 -9.55
CA TRP A 175 -31.10 0.63 -10.06
C TRP A 175 -30.73 -0.29 -8.90
N THR A 176 -31.15 -1.54 -8.99
CA THR A 176 -30.65 -2.61 -8.12
C THR A 176 -29.49 -3.30 -8.84
N ILE A 177 -28.39 -3.53 -8.14
CA ILE A 177 -27.24 -4.28 -8.67
C ILE A 177 -27.73 -5.66 -9.13
N SER A 178 -27.40 -6.06 -10.35
CA SER A 178 -27.73 -7.40 -10.85
C SER A 178 -26.99 -8.48 -10.04
N ASP A 179 -27.51 -9.70 -9.98
CA ASP A 179 -26.84 -10.78 -9.26
C ASP A 179 -25.48 -11.13 -9.88
N ASP A 180 -25.31 -10.98 -11.18
CA ASP A 180 -24.04 -11.19 -11.88
C ASP A 180 -23.01 -10.11 -11.51
N ASP A 181 -23.41 -8.82 -11.50
CA ASP A 181 -22.53 -7.72 -11.10
C ASP A 181 -22.18 -7.83 -9.61
N PHE A 182 -23.15 -8.22 -8.79
CA PHE A 182 -22.88 -8.48 -7.37
C PHE A 182 -21.91 -9.65 -7.21
N ALA A 183 -22.08 -10.75 -7.91
CA ALA A 183 -21.18 -11.90 -7.86
C ALA A 183 -19.77 -11.52 -8.28
N THR A 184 -19.64 -10.73 -9.34
CA THR A 184 -18.35 -10.22 -9.85
C THR A 184 -17.69 -9.30 -8.84
N ALA A 185 -18.39 -8.28 -8.34
CA ALA A 185 -17.88 -7.35 -7.35
C ALA A 185 -17.47 -8.06 -6.04
N PHE A 186 -18.31 -9.01 -5.59
CA PHE A 186 -18.05 -9.80 -4.40
C PHE A 186 -16.81 -10.70 -4.56
N HIS A 187 -16.66 -11.35 -5.72
CA HIS A 187 -15.48 -12.17 -6.02
C HIS A 187 -14.20 -11.33 -6.04
N LEU A 188 -14.18 -10.22 -6.77
CA LEU A 188 -13.05 -9.30 -6.82
C LEU A 188 -12.67 -8.80 -5.43
N GLY A 189 -13.65 -8.36 -4.65
CA GLY A 189 -13.39 -7.88 -3.29
C GLY A 189 -12.82 -8.95 -2.37
N LYS A 190 -13.28 -10.21 -2.48
CA LYS A 190 -12.69 -11.35 -1.74
C LYS A 190 -11.25 -11.62 -2.14
N VAL A 191 -10.96 -11.65 -3.43
CA VAL A 191 -9.58 -11.86 -3.93
C VAL A 191 -8.67 -10.74 -3.45
N CYS A 192 -9.11 -9.48 -3.57
CA CYS A 192 -8.34 -8.35 -3.08
C CYS A 192 -8.13 -8.39 -1.55
N LEU A 193 -9.13 -8.84 -0.77
CA LEU A 193 -8.98 -9.00 0.67
C LEU A 193 -7.95 -10.07 1.02
N GLN A 194 -7.95 -11.21 0.33
CA GLN A 194 -6.94 -12.25 0.49
C GLN A 194 -5.54 -11.72 0.17
N HIS A 195 -5.40 -10.95 -0.92
CA HIS A 195 -4.15 -10.30 -1.27
C HIS A 195 -3.73 -9.25 -0.22
N ALA A 196 -4.68 -8.52 0.37
CA ALA A 196 -4.38 -7.59 1.45
C ALA A 196 -3.80 -8.30 2.68
N TYR A 197 -4.30 -9.50 3.05
CA TYR A 197 -3.71 -10.30 4.13
C TYR A 197 -2.27 -10.69 3.82
N VAL A 198 -1.98 -11.17 2.60
CA VAL A 198 -0.61 -11.52 2.19
C VAL A 198 0.32 -10.30 2.23
N VAL A 199 -0.16 -9.15 1.76
CA VAL A 199 0.59 -7.89 1.79
C VAL A 199 0.82 -7.42 3.22
N ALA A 200 -0.19 -7.49 4.09
CA ALA A 200 -0.07 -7.13 5.50
C ALA A 200 1.01 -7.94 6.21
N THR A 201 1.02 -9.26 6.00
CA THR A 201 2.06 -10.15 6.56
C THR A 201 3.45 -9.75 6.06
N SER A 202 3.61 -9.43 4.77
CA SER A 202 4.90 -9.00 4.23
C SER A 202 5.34 -7.62 4.74
N LEU A 203 4.41 -6.70 5.03
CA LEU A 203 4.73 -5.41 5.65
C LEU A 203 5.13 -5.58 7.12
N GLN A 204 4.48 -6.45 7.87
CA GLN A 204 4.83 -6.77 9.26
C GLN A 204 6.22 -7.42 9.34
N SER A 205 6.50 -8.38 8.46
CA SER A 205 7.83 -9.00 8.35
C SER A 205 8.90 -7.97 7.97
N ALA A 206 8.61 -7.07 7.02
CA ALA A 206 9.52 -5.99 6.65
C ALA A 206 9.70 -4.94 7.75
N SER A 207 8.74 -4.76 8.64
CA SER A 207 8.85 -3.85 9.79
C SER A 207 9.56 -4.50 10.98
N SER A 208 9.42 -5.81 11.16
CA SER A 208 10.19 -6.61 12.14
C SER A 208 11.61 -6.88 11.65
N GLU A 209 11.82 -7.07 10.37
CA GLU A 209 13.08 -6.90 9.68
C GLU A 209 13.28 -5.40 9.42
N VAL A 210 13.67 -4.65 10.43
CA VAL A 210 14.37 -3.40 10.18
C VAL A 210 15.66 -3.82 9.46
N HIS A 211 15.59 -3.91 8.14
CA HIS A 211 16.77 -3.91 7.30
C HIS A 211 17.45 -2.57 7.55
N PHE A 212 18.24 -2.57 8.60
CA PHE A 212 19.12 -1.49 8.92
C PHE A 212 20.15 -1.45 7.79
N ARG A 213 19.81 -0.75 6.69
CA ARG A 213 20.73 -0.55 5.57
C ARG A 213 21.86 0.32 6.04
N PHE A 214 22.89 -0.33 6.54
CA PHE A 214 24.18 0.28 6.61
C PHE A 214 24.75 0.47 5.20
N PRO A 215 25.44 1.58 4.94
CA PRO A 215 26.41 1.60 3.85
C PRO A 215 27.32 0.35 3.98
N HIS A 216 27.67 -0.25 2.87
CA HIS A 216 28.36 -1.54 2.83
C HIS A 216 29.62 -1.58 3.73
N HIS A 217 30.39 -0.47 3.79
CA HIS A 217 31.56 -0.33 4.64
C HIS A 217 31.25 -0.36 6.16
N LEU A 218 30.12 0.22 6.61
CA LEU A 218 29.70 0.18 8.00
C LEU A 218 29.09 -1.17 8.40
N ARG A 219 28.45 -1.86 7.45
CA ARG A 219 28.01 -3.23 7.67
C ARG A 219 29.18 -4.16 7.89
N ASN A 220 30.19 -4.12 7.02
CA ASN A 220 31.39 -4.92 7.15
C ASN A 220 32.13 -4.62 8.46
N LEU A 221 32.15 -3.38 8.91
CA LEU A 221 32.69 -2.99 10.22
C LEU A 221 31.89 -3.69 11.34
N PHE A 222 30.55 -3.67 11.30
CA PHE A 222 29.71 -4.29 12.34
C PHE A 222 29.85 -5.82 12.39
N VAL A 223 29.97 -6.45 11.22
CA VAL A 223 30.18 -7.91 11.09
C VAL A 223 31.50 -8.32 11.70
N SER A 224 32.58 -7.53 11.49
CA SER A 224 33.92 -7.87 12.03
C SER A 224 34.06 -7.70 13.55
N LEU A 225 33.13 -7.01 14.22
CA LEU A 225 33.15 -6.85 15.67
C LEU A 225 32.69 -8.14 16.39
N LEU A 226 33.33 -8.45 17.50
CA LEU A 226 32.90 -9.52 18.40
C LEU A 226 31.52 -9.22 19.03
N ASP A 227 30.91 -10.18 19.67
CA ASP A 227 29.61 -10.00 20.35
C ASP A 227 29.69 -8.96 21.49
N SER A 228 30.82 -8.90 22.17
CA SER A 228 31.16 -7.83 23.14
C SER A 228 32.44 -7.14 22.70
N PHE A 229 32.42 -5.82 22.65
CA PHE A 229 33.53 -5.01 22.13
C PHE A 229 33.61 -3.66 22.84
N LYS A 230 34.78 -3.04 22.77
CA LYS A 230 34.99 -1.68 23.25
C LYS A 230 34.94 -0.66 22.10
N ARG A 231 34.61 0.59 22.44
CA ARG A 231 34.69 1.70 21.46
C ARG A 231 36.06 1.77 20.77
N ILE A 232 37.14 1.53 21.54
CA ILE A 232 38.51 1.58 21.00
C ILE A 232 38.77 0.51 19.94
N ASP A 233 38.14 -0.67 20.07
CA ASP A 233 38.26 -1.77 19.10
C ASP A 233 37.53 -1.38 17.78
N VAL A 234 36.36 -0.74 17.92
CA VAL A 234 35.64 -0.23 16.76
C VAL A 234 36.42 0.85 16.01
N VAL A 235 37.10 1.76 16.75
CA VAL A 235 37.96 2.80 16.15
C VAL A 235 39.15 2.16 15.43
N LYS A 236 39.81 1.14 16.02
CA LYS A 236 40.92 0.44 15.36
C LYS A 236 40.49 -0.21 14.06
N GLU A 237 39.37 -0.95 14.08
CA GLU A 237 38.81 -1.61 12.90
C GLU A 237 38.32 -0.61 11.85
N ALA A 238 37.81 0.53 12.30
CA ALA A 238 37.37 1.63 11.42
C ALA A 238 38.55 2.30 10.72
N ASN A 239 39.66 2.52 11.43
CA ASN A 239 40.89 3.12 10.85
C ASN A 239 41.47 2.25 9.74
N VAL A 240 41.46 0.92 9.88
CA VAL A 240 41.88 -0.02 8.83
C VAL A 240 41.01 0.13 7.56
N ARG A 241 39.80 0.63 7.70
CA ARG A 241 38.82 0.83 6.61
C ARG A 241 38.66 2.30 6.20
N GLU A 242 39.55 3.15 6.64
CA GLU A 242 39.54 4.62 6.35
C GLU A 242 38.25 5.32 6.82
N ILE A 243 37.62 4.83 7.89
CA ILE A 243 36.42 5.42 8.49
C ILE A 243 36.80 6.33 9.65
N SER A 244 36.35 7.59 9.61
CA SER A 244 36.68 8.57 10.64
C SER A 244 36.04 8.28 11.99
N GLU A 245 36.66 8.66 13.12
CA GLU A 245 36.14 8.47 14.46
C GLU A 245 34.77 9.14 14.66
N SER A 246 34.56 10.31 14.08
CA SER A 246 33.24 10.99 14.13
C SER A 246 32.12 10.16 13.48
N THR A 247 32.46 9.39 12.47
CA THR A 247 31.55 8.44 11.82
C THR A 247 31.28 7.25 12.74
N VAL A 248 32.31 6.75 13.44
CA VAL A 248 32.18 5.66 14.42
C VAL A 248 31.20 6.04 15.54
N ASP A 249 31.32 7.24 16.10
CA ASP A 249 30.45 7.69 17.18
C ASP A 249 28.98 7.84 16.74
N LYS A 250 28.76 8.37 15.53
CA LYS A 250 27.43 8.42 14.93
C LYS A 250 26.87 7.03 14.68
N PHE A 251 27.74 6.12 14.26
CA PHE A 251 27.41 4.73 13.99
C PHE A 251 26.98 3.98 15.26
N LEU A 252 27.76 4.06 16.35
CA LEU A 252 27.44 3.46 17.64
C LEU A 252 26.12 3.99 18.21
N ARG A 253 25.87 5.31 18.17
CA ARG A 253 24.59 5.89 18.56
C ARG A 253 23.43 5.36 17.73
N LYS A 254 23.66 5.18 16.44
CA LYS A 254 22.66 4.65 15.51
C LYS A 254 22.38 3.17 15.79
N LEU A 255 23.38 2.36 16.13
CA LEU A 255 23.23 0.97 16.54
C LEU A 255 22.43 0.86 17.83
N GLN A 256 22.71 1.68 18.86
CA GLN A 256 21.97 1.72 20.11
C GLN A 256 20.51 2.14 19.91
N LYS A 257 20.26 3.19 19.13
CA LYS A 257 18.90 3.69 18.83
C LYS A 257 18.02 2.63 18.19
N ASN A 258 18.62 1.64 17.52
CA ASN A 258 17.91 0.57 16.82
C ASN A 258 18.01 -0.79 17.53
N ASP A 259 18.38 -0.78 18.80
CA ASP A 259 18.47 -1.97 19.65
C ASP A 259 19.36 -3.09 19.08
N LEU A 260 20.40 -2.72 18.32
CA LEU A 260 21.38 -3.68 17.79
C LEU A 260 22.53 -3.92 18.76
N ILE A 261 22.83 -2.94 19.61
CA ILE A 261 23.81 -3.02 20.68
C ILE A 261 23.27 -2.40 21.96
N ILE A 262 23.75 -2.90 23.09
CA ILE A 262 23.51 -2.34 24.44
C ILE A 262 24.83 -1.76 24.93
N SER A 263 24.80 -0.57 25.55
CA SER A 263 25.96 -0.01 26.25
C SER A 263 26.00 -0.56 27.68
N GLU A 264 27.13 -1.13 28.07
CA GLU A 264 27.40 -1.64 29.42
C GLU A 264 28.19 -0.64 30.28
N GLY A 265 28.35 0.58 29.79
CA GLY A 265 29.13 1.62 30.47
C GLY A 265 30.62 1.61 30.06
N ASN A 266 31.34 2.70 30.43
CA ASN A 266 32.78 2.85 30.22
C ASN A 266 33.27 2.53 28.77
N GLY A 267 32.43 2.75 27.75
CA GLY A 267 32.76 2.46 26.35
C GLY A 267 32.68 0.98 25.97
N TYR A 268 32.06 0.14 26.77
CA TYR A 268 31.77 -1.26 26.45
C TYR A 268 30.38 -1.38 25.83
N TYR A 269 30.28 -2.24 24.83
CA TYR A 269 29.06 -2.52 24.08
C TYR A 269 28.91 -4.03 23.86
N ARG A 270 27.66 -4.49 23.83
CA ARG A 270 27.33 -5.88 23.52
C ARG A 270 26.25 -5.94 22.43
N LYS A 271 26.40 -6.82 21.46
CA LYS A 271 25.38 -7.11 20.45
C LYS A 271 24.14 -7.70 21.12
N THR A 272 22.96 -7.22 20.76
CA THR A 272 21.69 -7.87 21.10
C THR A 272 21.46 -9.09 20.23
N GLU A 273 20.48 -9.95 20.55
CA GLU A 273 20.10 -11.04 19.66
C GLU A 273 19.73 -10.55 18.26
N ARG A 274 19.08 -9.40 18.18
CA ARG A 274 18.79 -8.71 16.93
C ARG A 274 20.05 -8.23 16.20
N GLY A 275 21.04 -7.75 16.94
CA GLY A 275 22.33 -7.37 16.38
C GLY A 275 23.11 -8.55 15.81
N LYS A 276 23.03 -9.72 16.43
CA LYS A 276 23.65 -10.96 15.95
C LYS A 276 23.01 -11.44 14.66
N GLN A 277 21.69 -11.41 14.54
CA GLN A 277 20.96 -11.78 13.32
C GLN A 277 21.32 -10.92 12.10
N VAL A 278 21.66 -9.64 12.30
CA VAL A 278 22.14 -8.75 11.21
C VAL A 278 23.49 -9.21 10.64
N VAL A 279 24.27 -9.99 11.38
CA VAL A 279 25.59 -10.51 11.00
C VAL A 279 25.48 -11.76 10.13
N GLU A 280 24.40 -12.54 10.27
CA GLU A 280 24.19 -13.83 9.60
C GLU A 280 23.60 -13.71 8.18
N ILE A 281 23.19 -12.50 7.73
CA ILE A 281 22.65 -12.21 6.40
C ILE A 281 23.70 -11.47 5.56
#